data_74105855500c3cb4a43ab51c201239f7
#
_entry.id   74105855500c3cb4a43ab51c201239f7
#
_cell.length_a   1.000
_cell.length_b   1.000
_cell.length_c   1.000
_cell.angle_alpha   90.00
_cell.angle_beta   90.00
_cell.angle_gamma   90.00
#
_symmetry.space_group_name_H-M   'P 1'
#
loop_
_entity.id
_entity.type
_entity.pdbx_description
1 polymer ?
#
loop_
_entity_poly.entity_id
_entity_poly.type
_entity_poly.pdbx_seq_one_letter_code
_entity_poly.pdbx_strand_id
1 'polypeptide(L)'
;MNKVILVGNMVADPEYQTTASGISLCRFRIAVQRKFKNEKGEYESDFISVVAWRGTADFVSKYLHKGNKVGVTGSLQTRTYDAQDGTKRYVTEVIADEVESYTPKSENENKPKTEAATKQEVMQNFEPIDDANLPF
;
A
#
# COMPACT_ATOMS: atom_id res chain seq x y z
N MET A 1 -2.68 9.25 -22.70
CA MET A 1 -1.90 8.45 -21.74
C MET A 1 -2.50 8.59 -20.34
N ASN A 2 -2.67 7.49 -19.63
CA ASN A 2 -3.25 7.53 -18.30
C ASN A 2 -2.41 6.63 -17.40
N LYS A 3 -1.52 7.24 -16.63
CA LYS A 3 -0.59 6.48 -15.82
C LYS A 3 -0.40 7.18 -14.49
N VAL A 4 -0.51 6.42 -13.41
CA VAL A 4 -0.34 6.93 -12.07
C VAL A 4 0.69 6.07 -11.37
N ILE A 5 1.63 6.70 -10.68
CA ILE A 5 2.65 6.00 -9.92
C ILE A 5 2.67 6.62 -8.54
N LEU A 6 2.42 5.82 -7.53
CA LEU A 6 2.31 6.32 -6.16
C LEU A 6 3.08 5.43 -5.20
N VAL A 7 3.65 6.05 -4.18
CA VAL A 7 4.28 5.31 -3.10
C VAL A 7 3.67 5.83 -1.81
N GLY A 8 3.15 4.96 -0.99
CA GLY A 8 2.52 5.36 0.25
C GLY A 8 2.38 4.19 1.20
N ASN A 9 1.71 4.43 2.30
CA ASN A 9 1.52 3.39 3.31
C ASN A 9 0.06 2.98 3.38
N MET A 10 -0.18 1.69 3.54
CA MET A 10 -1.54 1.20 3.63
C MET A 10 -2.16 1.65 4.93
N VAL A 11 -3.36 2.22 4.86
CA VAL A 11 -4.02 2.76 6.04
C VAL A 11 -4.85 1.73 6.76
N ALA A 12 -5.12 0.60 6.12
CA ALA A 12 -5.88 -0.48 6.71
C ALA A 12 -5.58 -1.75 5.94
N ASP A 13 -5.99 -2.88 6.47
CA ASP A 13 -5.82 -4.14 5.75
C ASP A 13 -6.68 -4.12 4.50
N PRO A 14 -6.25 -4.74 3.42
CA PRO A 14 -7.02 -4.73 2.18
C PRO A 14 -8.30 -5.55 2.30
N GLU A 15 -9.31 -5.18 1.54
CA GLU A 15 -10.57 -5.89 1.51
C GLU A 15 -10.61 -6.74 0.25
N TYR A 16 -10.66 -8.02 0.40
CA TYR A 16 -10.62 -8.95 -0.71
C TYR A 16 -12.01 -9.48 -0.98
N GLN A 17 -12.38 -9.55 -2.25
CA GLN A 17 -13.66 -10.08 -2.64
C GLN A 17 -13.52 -10.85 -3.92
N THR A 18 -14.51 -11.68 -4.21
CA THR A 18 -14.56 -12.38 -5.48
C THR A 18 -15.88 -12.00 -6.12
N THR A 19 -15.85 -11.60 -7.39
CA THR A 19 -17.08 -11.21 -8.07
C THR A 19 -17.91 -12.43 -8.39
N ALA A 20 -19.14 -12.21 -8.86
CA ALA A 20 -20.03 -13.29 -9.20
C ALA A 20 -19.43 -14.19 -10.27
N SER A 21 -18.59 -13.65 -11.15
CA SER A 21 -17.97 -14.48 -12.18
C SER A 21 -16.66 -15.11 -11.72
N GLY A 22 -16.32 -15.00 -10.45
CA GLY A 22 -15.14 -15.67 -9.93
C GLY A 22 -13.84 -14.90 -10.05
N ILE A 23 -13.90 -13.61 -10.33
CA ILE A 23 -12.71 -12.80 -10.49
C ILE A 23 -12.34 -12.14 -9.17
N SER A 24 -11.07 -12.23 -8.80
CA SER A 24 -10.58 -11.63 -7.56
C SER A 24 -10.52 -10.12 -7.64
N LEU A 25 -10.87 -9.46 -6.57
CA LEU A 25 -10.88 -8.01 -6.50
C LEU A 25 -10.41 -7.63 -5.11
N CYS A 26 -9.54 -6.66 -5.01
CA CYS A 26 -9.06 -6.19 -3.72
C CYS A 26 -9.07 -4.68 -3.70
N ARG A 27 -9.63 -4.09 -2.63
CA ARG A 27 -9.68 -2.65 -2.48
C ARG A 27 -8.85 -2.27 -1.28
N PHE A 28 -8.08 -1.22 -1.41
CA PHE A 28 -7.29 -0.73 -0.28
C PHE A 28 -7.03 0.76 -0.47
N ARG A 29 -6.59 1.41 0.59
CA ARG A 29 -6.28 2.83 0.52
C ARG A 29 -4.86 3.04 1.00
N ILE A 30 -4.18 3.99 0.39
CA ILE A 30 -2.82 4.31 0.78
C ILE A 30 -2.76 5.78 1.13
N ALA A 31 -1.87 6.13 2.05
CA ALA A 31 -1.62 7.50 2.44
C ALA A 31 -0.34 7.92 1.74
N VAL A 32 -0.45 8.88 0.86
CA VAL A 32 0.70 9.38 0.09
C VAL A 32 1.04 10.74 0.64
N GLN A 33 2.23 10.88 1.18
CA GLN A 33 2.63 12.12 1.80
C GLN A 33 2.98 13.17 0.75
N ARG A 34 2.52 14.38 0.97
CA ARG A 34 2.84 15.48 0.07
C ARG A 34 4.27 15.92 0.28
N LYS A 35 4.86 16.49 -0.75
CA LYS A 35 6.26 16.87 -0.71
C LYS A 35 6.58 18.03 0.18
N PHE A 36 5.65 18.94 0.36
CA PHE A 36 5.93 20.17 1.09
C PHE A 36 5.06 20.28 2.33
N LYS A 37 5.59 20.95 3.33
CA LYS A 37 4.86 21.16 4.58
C LYS A 37 3.76 22.17 4.38
N ASN A 38 2.70 22.04 5.17
CA ASN A 38 1.61 22.99 5.11
C ASN A 38 1.98 24.22 5.96
N GLU A 39 1.03 25.13 6.13
CA GLU A 39 1.29 26.33 6.88
C GLU A 39 1.66 26.07 8.33
N LYS A 40 1.24 24.95 8.87
CA LYS A 40 1.54 24.64 10.24
C LYS A 40 2.85 23.90 10.40
N GLY A 41 3.58 23.71 9.31
CA GLY A 41 4.85 22.99 9.36
C GLY A 41 4.72 21.49 9.37
N GLU A 42 3.57 20.95 8.98
CA GLU A 42 3.32 19.54 8.97
C GLU A 42 3.15 19.02 7.56
N TYR A 43 3.52 17.76 7.33
CA TYR A 43 3.30 17.14 6.04
C TYR A 43 1.91 16.53 6.03
N GLU A 44 1.16 16.84 5.00
CA GLU A 44 -0.16 16.28 4.84
C GLU A 44 -0.07 15.07 3.94
N SER A 45 -1.03 14.18 4.04
CA SER A 45 -1.10 13.01 3.19
C SER A 45 -2.43 12.99 2.46
N ASP A 46 -2.38 12.49 1.25
CA ASP A 46 -3.59 12.26 0.48
C ASP A 46 -3.92 10.79 0.58
N PHE A 47 -5.20 10.51 0.85
CA PHE A 47 -5.65 9.13 0.99
C PHE A 47 -6.27 8.71 -0.32
N ILE A 48 -5.67 7.74 -0.98
CA ILE A 48 -6.04 7.38 -2.33
C ILE A 48 -6.55 5.96 -2.36
N SER A 49 -7.71 5.78 -2.98
CA SER A 49 -8.33 4.47 -3.10
C SER A 49 -7.74 3.73 -4.28
N VAL A 50 -7.38 2.49 -4.08
CA VAL A 50 -6.77 1.67 -5.11
C VAL A 50 -7.57 0.38 -5.24
N VAL A 51 -7.78 -0.06 -6.47
CA VAL A 51 -8.48 -1.30 -6.75
C VAL A 51 -7.54 -2.19 -7.53
N ALA A 52 -7.37 -3.41 -7.09
CA ALA A 52 -6.53 -4.39 -7.76
C ALA A 52 -7.39 -5.57 -8.19
N TRP A 53 -7.06 -6.16 -9.32
CA TRP A 53 -7.81 -7.27 -9.88
C TRP A 53 -6.93 -8.49 -10.08
N ARG A 54 -7.55 -9.68 -10.03
CA ARG A 54 -6.90 -10.94 -10.38
C ARG A 54 -5.61 -11.18 -9.61
N GLY A 55 -4.55 -11.47 -10.27
CA GLY A 55 -3.29 -11.79 -9.60
C GLY A 55 -2.76 -10.69 -8.70
N THR A 56 -2.96 -9.44 -9.10
CA THR A 56 -2.54 -8.31 -8.28
C THR A 56 -3.36 -8.28 -6.99
N ALA A 57 -4.67 -8.57 -7.09
CA ALA A 57 -5.52 -8.61 -5.92
C ALA A 57 -5.08 -9.72 -4.98
N ASP A 58 -4.72 -10.87 -5.52
CA ASP A 58 -4.28 -11.99 -4.72
C ASP A 58 -2.97 -11.64 -3.99
N PHE A 59 -2.06 -10.99 -4.67
CA PHE A 59 -0.80 -10.60 -4.07
C PHE A 59 -1.03 -9.64 -2.92
N VAL A 60 -1.87 -8.62 -3.13
CA VAL A 60 -2.13 -7.61 -2.11
C VAL A 60 -2.78 -8.26 -0.89
N SER A 61 -3.79 -9.09 -1.10
CA SER A 61 -4.50 -9.66 0.03
C SER A 61 -3.63 -10.63 0.82
N LYS A 62 -2.69 -11.28 0.14
CA LYS A 62 -1.88 -12.26 0.80
C LYS A 62 -0.69 -11.70 1.53
N TYR A 63 -0.07 -10.69 0.98
CA TYR A 63 1.21 -10.23 1.50
C TYR A 63 1.22 -8.82 2.11
N LEU A 64 0.18 -8.02 1.90
CA LEU A 64 0.22 -6.64 2.34
C LEU A 64 -0.80 -6.38 3.45
N HIS A 65 -0.39 -5.57 4.41
CA HIS A 65 -1.22 -5.28 5.59
C HIS A 65 -1.13 -3.83 5.95
N LYS A 66 -1.97 -3.41 6.87
CA LYS A 66 -1.96 -2.05 7.36
C LYS A 66 -0.56 -1.65 7.78
N GLY A 67 -0.13 -0.48 7.37
CA GLY A 67 1.18 0.04 7.73
C GLY A 67 2.29 -0.28 6.76
N ASN A 68 2.06 -1.22 5.85
CA ASN A 68 3.11 -1.57 4.88
C ASN A 68 3.30 -0.45 3.88
N LYS A 69 4.53 -0.25 3.46
CA LYS A 69 4.84 0.74 2.44
C LYS A 69 4.79 0.06 1.10
N VAL A 70 4.04 0.62 0.18
CA VAL A 70 3.82 -0.01 -1.12
C VAL A 70 3.96 0.99 -2.25
N GLY A 71 4.32 0.50 -3.40
CA GLY A 71 4.33 1.28 -4.63
C GLY A 71 3.25 0.75 -5.54
N VAL A 72 2.46 1.64 -6.12
CA VAL A 72 1.35 1.28 -6.98
C VAL A 72 1.55 1.95 -8.32
N THR A 73 1.44 1.17 -9.39
CA THR A 73 1.47 1.69 -10.74
C THR A 73 0.16 1.30 -11.39
N GLY A 74 -0.52 2.25 -11.99
CA GLY A 74 -1.80 1.94 -12.62
C GLY A 74 -2.35 3.11 -13.38
N SER A 75 -3.66 3.16 -13.49
CA SER A 75 -4.33 4.22 -14.20
C SER A 75 -5.45 4.80 -13.34
N LEU A 76 -5.80 6.04 -13.61
CA LEU A 76 -6.85 6.70 -12.85
C LEU A 76 -8.17 6.46 -13.54
N GLN A 77 -9.18 6.09 -12.80
CA GLN A 77 -10.51 5.89 -13.36
C GLN A 77 -11.54 6.57 -12.51
N THR A 78 -12.58 7.04 -13.14
CA THR A 78 -13.70 7.64 -12.43
C THR A 78 -14.95 6.86 -12.79
N ARG A 79 -15.89 6.84 -11.87
CA ARG A 79 -17.18 6.22 -12.11
C ARG A 79 -18.23 6.94 -11.29
N THR A 80 -19.47 6.74 -11.62
CA THR A 80 -20.54 7.33 -10.86
C THR A 80 -21.46 6.22 -10.38
N TYR A 81 -22.10 6.46 -9.28
CA TYR A 81 -23.11 5.52 -8.80
C TYR A 81 -24.19 6.31 -8.08
N ASP A 82 -25.36 5.72 -7.97
CA ASP A 82 -26.47 6.38 -7.32
C ASP A 82 -26.45 6.02 -5.84
N ALA A 83 -26.44 7.05 -5.00
CA ALA A 83 -26.44 6.81 -3.57
C ALA A 83 -27.86 6.50 -3.14
N GLN A 84 -28.00 6.02 -1.93
CA GLN A 84 -29.29 5.65 -1.42
C GLN A 84 -30.24 6.83 -1.32
N ASP A 85 -29.72 8.03 -1.19
CA ASP A 85 -30.55 9.21 -1.08
C ASP A 85 -30.93 9.76 -2.45
N GLY A 86 -30.61 9.06 -3.51
CA GLY A 86 -31.00 9.47 -4.86
C GLY A 86 -30.03 10.39 -5.56
N THR A 87 -28.94 10.77 -4.92
CA THR A 87 -27.98 11.66 -5.56
C THR A 87 -26.91 10.86 -6.27
N LYS A 88 -26.29 11.47 -7.26
CA LYS A 88 -25.19 10.83 -7.94
C LYS A 88 -23.91 11.09 -7.19
N ARG A 89 -23.10 10.06 -7.05
CA ARG A 89 -21.83 10.19 -6.42
C ARG A 89 -20.73 9.86 -7.42
N TYR A 90 -19.62 10.57 -7.32
CA TYR A 90 -18.49 10.38 -8.21
C TYR A 90 -17.34 9.77 -7.44
N VAL A 91 -16.73 8.74 -8.01
CA VAL A 91 -15.61 8.07 -7.36
C VAL A 91 -14.43 8.16 -8.28
N THR A 92 -13.28 8.56 -7.75
CA THR A 92 -12.02 8.57 -8.47
C THR A 92 -11.10 7.58 -7.77
N GLU A 93 -10.61 6.62 -8.51
CA GLU A 93 -9.76 5.61 -7.90
C GLU A 93 -8.67 5.19 -8.87
N VAL A 94 -7.64 4.55 -8.36
CA VAL A 94 -6.53 4.06 -9.17
C VAL A 94 -6.73 2.57 -9.37
N ILE A 95 -6.71 2.13 -10.62
CA ILE A 95 -6.78 0.71 -10.93
C ILE A 95 -5.35 0.24 -11.07
N ALA A 96 -4.90 -0.60 -10.15
CA ALA A 96 -3.51 -0.99 -10.10
C ALA A 96 -3.16 -2.00 -11.18
N ASP A 97 -2.10 -1.72 -11.91
CA ASP A 97 -1.55 -2.69 -12.85
C ASP A 97 -0.51 -3.51 -12.10
N GLU A 98 0.19 -2.88 -11.16
CA GLU A 98 1.25 -3.54 -10.44
C GLU A 98 1.37 -2.94 -9.06
N VAL A 99 1.60 -3.76 -8.05
CA VAL A 99 1.80 -3.31 -6.69
C VAL A 99 3.07 -3.96 -6.16
N GLU A 100 3.96 -3.16 -5.58
CA GLU A 100 5.19 -3.67 -5.03
C GLU A 100 5.26 -3.35 -3.54
N SER A 101 5.86 -4.22 -2.77
CA SER A 101 6.02 -4.00 -1.35
C SER A 101 7.40 -3.43 -1.10
N TYR A 102 7.46 -2.33 -0.38
CA TYR A 102 8.73 -1.73 0.01
C TYR A 102 9.01 -1.93 1.49
N THR A 103 8.17 -2.69 2.18
CA THR A 103 8.40 -2.99 3.57
C THR A 103 9.40 -4.15 3.64
N PRO A 104 10.44 -4.04 4.45
CA PRO A 104 11.44 -5.08 4.53
C PRO A 104 10.82 -6.39 4.95
N LYS A 105 11.17 -7.46 4.21
CA LYS A 105 10.65 -8.74 4.50
C LYS A 105 11.05 -9.25 5.85
N SER A 106 12.24 -9.00 6.24
CA SER A 106 12.72 -9.48 7.51
C SER A 106 11.88 -8.93 8.63
N GLU A 107 11.40 -7.73 8.48
CA GLU A 107 10.60 -7.15 9.47
C GLU A 107 9.32 -7.91 9.65
N ASN A 108 8.69 -8.31 8.60
CA ASN A 108 7.48 -9.04 8.70
C ASN A 108 7.69 -10.39 9.29
N GLU A 109 8.73 -11.04 8.94
CA GLU A 109 8.95 -12.32 9.45
C GLU A 109 9.39 -12.32 10.86
N ASN A 110 10.17 -11.39 11.24
CA ASN A 110 10.65 -11.36 12.55
C ASN A 110 9.61 -11.15 13.57
N LYS A 111 8.63 -10.44 13.26
CA LYS A 111 7.70 -10.24 14.19
C LYS A 111 7.26 -11.44 14.83
N PRO A 112 6.87 -12.38 14.21
CA PRO A 112 6.39 -13.53 14.82
C PRO A 112 7.45 -14.24 15.53
N LYS A 113 8.52 -14.38 15.01
CA LYS A 113 9.45 -15.14 15.55
C LYS A 113 10.33 -14.57 16.29
N THR A 114 10.75 -14.41 16.64
CA THR A 114 11.69 -14.08 17.31
C THR A 114 12.41 -13.36 17.35
N GLU A 115 12.35 -13.08 17.06
CA GLU A 115 12.99 -12.33 17.00
C GLU A 115 14.03 -12.05 17.77
N ALA A 116 13.99 -12.22 18.55
CA ALA A 116 14.93 -11.90 19.42
C ALA A 116 16.21 -12.31 19.03
N ALA A 117 16.40 -13.45 19.08
CA ALA A 117 17.64 -13.93 18.72
C ALA A 117 18.07 -13.38 17.48
N THR A 118 17.31 -13.39 16.57
CA THR A 118 17.81 -12.95 15.38
C THR A 118 18.19 -11.61 15.42
N LYS A 119 17.58 -10.86 16.12
CA LYS A 119 17.90 -9.61 16.06
C LYS A 119 19.23 -9.35 16.29
N GLN A 120 19.80 -9.88 17.10
CA GLN A 120 21.02 -9.52 17.29
C GLN A 120 21.87 -9.94 16.27
N GLU A 121 21.77 -11.01 15.77
CA GLU A 121 22.70 -11.32 14.83
C GLU A 121 22.40 -10.58 13.66
N VAL A 122 21.27 -10.22 13.44
CA VAL A 122 21.00 -9.51 12.28
C VAL A 122 21.61 -8.23 12.44
N MET A 123 21.51 -7.68 13.49
CA MET A 123 22.03 -6.50 13.65
C MET A 123 23.36 -6.49 13.57
N GLN A 124 23.93 -7.28 14.09
CA GLN A 124 25.22 -7.24 13.98
C GLN A 124 25.63 -7.47 12.71
N ASN A 125 24.97 -8.07 12.07
CA ASN A 125 25.42 -8.19 10.80
C ASN A 125 24.90 -7.18 10.08
N PHE A 126 24.28 -6.49 10.52
CA PHE A 126 23.73 -5.54 9.78
C PHE A 126 24.04 -4.35 10.22
N GLU A 127 24.37 -4.29 11.03
CA GLU A 127 24.68 -3.56 11.44
C GLU A 127 25.14 -2.95 11.40
N PRO A 128 25.44 -2.86 11.35
CA PRO A 128 25.64 -2.37 11.17
C PRO A 128 25.87 -1.78 10.52
N ILE A 129 25.84 -1.72 10.06
CA ILE A 129 25.96 -1.45 9.25
C ILE A 129 25.63 -0.76 9.03
N ASP A 130 25.30 -0.41 9.33
CA ASP A 130 25.08 0.05 9.13
C ASP A 130 24.75 0.74 9.08
N ASP A 131 24.30 1.05 9.03
CA ASP A 131 24.00 1.56 8.86
C ASP A 131 24.37 2.33 8.61
N ALA A 132 24.64 2.45 8.71
CA ALA A 132 25.23 3.03 8.40
C ALA A 132 25.86 2.82 7.47
N ASN A 133 26.00 2.30 7.19
CA ASN A 133 26.45 1.89 6.18
C ASN A 133 25.78 1.56 5.31
N LEU A 134 24.94 1.62 5.55
CA LEU A 134 24.25 1.22 4.75
C LEU A 134 23.73 2.04 4.04
N PRO A 135 23.86 2.25 3.61
CA PRO A 135 23.46 2.97 2.89
C PRO A 135 22.43 2.90 2.29
N PHE A 136 22.13 2.90 2.06
CA PHE A 136 21.26 2.66 1.47
C PHE A 136 20.69 3.42 1.59
#